data_a2b46ae6ed8559d60a3f92f5ba0ed947
#
_entry.id   a2b46ae6ed8559d60a3f92f5ba0ed947
#
_cell.length_a   1.000
_cell.length_b   1.000
_cell.length_c   1.000
_cell.angle_alpha   90.00
_cell.angle_beta   90.00
_cell.angle_gamma   90.00
#
_symmetry.space_group_name_H-M   'P 1'
#
loop_
_entity.id
_entity.type
_entity.pdbx_description
1 polymer ?
#
loop_
_entity_poly.entity_id
_entity_poly.type
_entity_poly.pdbx_seq_one_letter_code
_entity_poly.pdbx_strand_id
1 'polypeptide(L)'
;MAISFETALGVHPEALNFRVERTKVLAGNLANVDTPGYLAKDLSFTTVIDSVGKLGVDPAVPSLQVETQYSIPYQNSKNGNTVELGVEQGKFAQNNMDFQTSLTFLNMKFQGLAKAIEGR
;
A
#
# COMPACT_ATOMS: atom_id res chain seq x y z
N MET A 1 -10.59 28.35 -5.16
CA MET A 1 -10.00 27.03 -4.90
C MET A 1 -9.67 26.91 -3.43
N ALA A 2 -10.28 25.94 -2.78
CA ALA A 2 -9.92 25.62 -1.40
C ALA A 2 -8.65 24.78 -1.40
N ILE A 3 -7.60 25.24 -0.75
CA ILE A 3 -6.40 24.46 -0.50
C ILE A 3 -6.69 23.61 0.73
N SER A 4 -6.74 22.30 0.57
CA SER A 4 -6.93 21.34 1.67
C SER A 4 -5.64 20.54 1.89
N PHE A 5 -5.50 19.96 3.07
CA PHE A 5 -4.39 19.04 3.34
C PHE A 5 -4.43 17.82 2.41
N GLU A 6 -5.62 17.36 2.07
CA GLU A 6 -5.80 16.23 1.14
C GLU A 6 -5.20 16.55 -0.23
N THR A 7 -5.46 17.74 -0.76
CA THR A 7 -4.90 18.18 -2.04
C THR A 7 -3.39 18.40 -1.94
N ALA A 8 -2.91 18.97 -0.84
CA ALA A 8 -1.49 19.27 -0.64
C ALA A 8 -0.63 18.04 -0.46
N LEU A 9 -1.14 17.01 0.23
CA LEU A 9 -0.42 15.77 0.50
C LEU A 9 -0.58 14.74 -0.63
N GLY A 10 -1.63 14.88 -1.44
CA GLY A 10 -1.89 14.00 -2.57
C GLY A 10 -2.11 12.55 -2.15
N VAL A 11 -1.44 11.64 -2.84
CA VAL A 11 -1.58 10.18 -2.65
C VAL A 11 -0.76 9.63 -1.47
N HIS A 12 0.13 10.42 -0.89
CA HIS A 12 1.09 9.92 0.10
C HIS A 12 0.47 9.34 1.38
N PRO A 13 -0.56 9.95 2.01
CA PRO A 13 -1.19 9.36 3.19
C PRO A 13 -1.86 8.02 2.89
N GLU A 14 -2.54 7.92 1.74
CA GLU A 14 -3.21 6.67 1.33
C GLU A 14 -2.21 5.58 1.00
N ALA A 15 -1.10 5.93 0.33
CA ALA A 15 -0.02 4.99 0.05
C ALA A 15 0.59 4.44 1.34
N LEU A 16 0.80 5.29 2.34
CA LEU A 16 1.31 4.88 3.63
C LEU A 16 0.34 3.92 4.33
N ASN A 17 -0.95 4.25 4.35
CA ASN A 17 -1.98 3.39 4.92
C ASN A 17 -2.06 2.04 4.20
N PHE A 18 -1.95 2.03 2.88
CA PHE A 18 -1.87 0.80 2.09
C PHE A 18 -0.70 -0.08 2.54
N ARG A 19 0.48 0.51 2.78
CA ARG A 19 1.65 -0.25 3.25
C ARG A 19 1.43 -0.87 4.62
N VAL A 20 0.71 -0.17 5.51
CA VAL A 20 0.32 -0.72 6.82
C VAL A 20 -0.61 -1.91 6.66
N GLU A 21 -1.64 -1.78 5.84
CA GLU A 21 -2.59 -2.88 5.59
C GLU A 21 -1.91 -4.07 4.92
N ARG A 22 -1.01 -3.82 3.98
CA ARG A 22 -0.22 -4.89 3.36
C ARG A 22 0.67 -5.60 4.37
N THR A 23 1.27 -4.87 5.31
CA THR A 23 2.05 -5.48 6.41
C THR A 23 1.21 -6.48 7.20
N LYS A 24 -0.04 -6.14 7.52
CA LYS A 24 -0.95 -7.06 8.23
C LYS A 24 -1.23 -8.33 7.44
N VAL A 25 -1.48 -8.19 6.13
CA VAL A 25 -1.75 -9.33 5.26
C VAL A 25 -0.53 -10.24 5.14
N LEU A 26 0.66 -9.68 4.92
CA LEU A 26 1.90 -10.45 4.80
C LEU A 26 2.28 -11.11 6.14
N ALA A 27 2.06 -10.43 7.26
CA ALA A 27 2.26 -11.02 8.58
C ALA A 27 1.30 -12.20 8.83
N GLY A 28 0.06 -12.08 8.37
CA GLY A 28 -0.92 -13.17 8.40
C GLY A 28 -0.46 -14.39 7.60
N ASN A 29 0.11 -14.17 6.41
CA ASN A 29 0.69 -15.24 5.61
C ASN A 29 1.83 -15.94 6.36
N LEU A 30 2.77 -15.19 6.93
CA LEU A 30 3.89 -15.73 7.69
C LEU A 30 3.42 -16.52 8.93
N ALA A 31 2.40 -16.03 9.62
CA ALA A 31 1.83 -16.70 10.79
C ALA A 31 1.16 -18.03 10.43
N ASN A 32 0.70 -18.19 9.19
CA ASN A 32 -0.04 -19.36 8.72
C ASN A 32 0.78 -20.24 7.77
N VAL A 33 2.11 -20.15 7.80
CA VAL A 33 2.99 -20.94 6.94
C VAL A 33 2.80 -22.45 7.12
N ASP A 34 2.41 -22.88 8.31
CA ASP A 34 2.18 -24.28 8.64
C ASP A 34 0.69 -24.66 8.71
N THR A 35 -0.22 -23.73 8.40
CA THR A 35 -1.67 -23.99 8.45
C THR A 35 -2.11 -24.73 7.19
N PRO A 36 -2.64 -25.95 7.29
CA PRO A 36 -3.12 -26.68 6.10
C PRO A 36 -4.25 -25.93 5.39
N GLY A 37 -4.17 -25.88 4.06
CA GLY A 37 -5.21 -25.26 3.24
C GLY A 37 -5.23 -23.74 3.26
N TYR A 38 -4.28 -23.09 3.90
CA TYR A 38 -4.20 -21.63 3.92
C TYR A 38 -3.80 -21.08 2.56
N LEU A 39 -4.55 -20.11 2.07
CA LEU A 39 -4.27 -19.44 0.80
C LEU A 39 -3.59 -18.11 1.07
N ALA A 40 -2.33 -17.98 0.62
CA ALA A 40 -1.56 -16.76 0.76
C ALA A 40 -2.24 -15.60 0.01
N LYS A 41 -2.33 -14.46 0.67
CA LYS A 41 -2.96 -13.25 0.13
C LYS A 41 -1.92 -12.14 -0.02
N ASP A 42 -2.17 -11.24 -0.93
CA ASP A 42 -1.42 -9.99 -1.04
C ASP A 42 -2.40 -8.87 -1.42
N LEU A 43 -2.02 -7.65 -1.12
CA LEU A 43 -2.76 -6.48 -1.55
C LEU A 43 -2.04 -5.82 -2.73
N SER A 44 -2.78 -5.52 -3.75
CA SER A 44 -2.34 -4.71 -4.89
C SER A 44 -3.12 -3.41 -4.88
N PHE A 45 -2.48 -2.31 -5.25
CA PHE A 45 -3.19 -1.07 -5.46
C PHE A 45 -2.91 -0.51 -6.86
N THR A 46 -3.93 0.07 -7.44
CA THR A 46 -3.83 0.82 -8.68
C THR A 46 -4.26 2.24 -8.41
N THR A 47 -3.51 3.19 -8.92
CA THR A 47 -3.95 4.59 -8.92
C THR A 47 -4.99 4.73 -10.01
N VAL A 48 -6.25 4.82 -9.62
CA VAL A 48 -7.29 5.16 -10.58
C VAL A 48 -7.30 6.67 -10.69
N ILE A 49 -6.72 7.16 -11.76
CA ILE A 49 -6.94 8.54 -12.19
C ILE A 49 -8.34 8.50 -12.80
N ASP A 50 -9.31 8.84 -12.00
CA ASP A 50 -10.68 8.94 -12.50
C ASP A 50 -10.69 9.93 -13.69
N SER A 51 -11.04 9.38 -14.83
CA SER A 51 -11.21 10.18 -16.03
C SER A 51 -12.25 11.24 -15.73
N VAL A 52 -11.74 12.41 -15.59
CA VAL A 52 -12.42 13.70 -15.44
C VAL A 52 -13.91 13.64 -15.81
N GLY A 53 -14.75 13.88 -14.85
CA GLY A 53 -16.06 14.46 -15.13
C GLY A 53 -17.27 13.56 -15.00
N LYS A 54 -17.18 12.29 -14.60
CA LYS A 54 -18.38 11.44 -14.53
C LYS A 54 -19.06 11.32 -13.15
N LEU A 55 -18.38 11.68 -12.06
CA LEU A 55 -18.93 11.44 -10.72
C LEU A 55 -18.81 12.61 -9.73
N GLY A 56 -18.50 13.81 -10.18
CA GLY A 56 -18.45 14.99 -9.29
C GLY A 56 -17.35 14.93 -8.23
N VAL A 57 -16.39 14.04 -8.39
CA VAL A 57 -15.21 13.95 -7.52
C VAL A 57 -14.14 14.89 -8.07
N ASP A 58 -13.47 15.61 -7.17
CA ASP A 58 -12.39 16.52 -7.55
C ASP A 58 -11.28 15.73 -8.29
N PRO A 59 -11.01 16.05 -9.57
CA PRO A 59 -9.99 15.35 -10.35
C PRO A 59 -8.56 15.54 -9.82
N ALA A 60 -8.38 16.42 -8.85
CA ALA A 60 -7.07 16.69 -8.24
C ALA A 60 -6.66 15.65 -7.18
N VAL A 61 -7.57 14.80 -6.73
CA VAL A 61 -7.28 13.78 -5.70
C VAL A 61 -7.34 12.39 -6.34
N PRO A 62 -6.19 11.76 -6.60
CA PRO A 62 -6.18 10.39 -7.10
C PRO A 62 -6.74 9.44 -6.05
N SER A 63 -7.72 8.63 -6.42
CA SER A 63 -8.24 7.57 -5.56
C SER A 63 -7.40 6.31 -5.71
N LEU A 64 -7.05 5.68 -4.60
CA LEU A 64 -6.38 4.39 -4.60
C LEU A 64 -7.43 3.28 -4.42
N GLN A 65 -7.43 2.33 -5.33
CA GLN A 65 -8.20 1.10 -5.18
C GLN A 65 -7.30 -0.02 -4.69
N VAL A 66 -7.71 -0.68 -3.63
CA VAL A 66 -6.98 -1.78 -3.03
C VAL A 66 -7.72 -3.07 -3.35
N GLU A 67 -7.01 -4.00 -3.98
CA GLU A 67 -7.55 -5.31 -4.33
C GLU A 67 -6.77 -6.41 -3.60
N THR A 68 -7.51 -7.37 -3.05
CA THR A 68 -6.92 -8.58 -2.47
C THR A 68 -6.69 -9.60 -3.58
N GLN A 69 -5.47 -10.06 -3.71
CA GLN A 69 -5.08 -11.08 -4.69
C GLN A 69 -4.55 -12.31 -3.95
N TYR A 70 -4.80 -13.48 -4.52
CA TYR A 70 -4.27 -14.73 -4.00
C TYR A 70 -2.98 -15.10 -4.74
N SER A 71 -1.99 -15.55 -3.99
CA SER A 71 -0.71 -15.96 -4.56
C SER A 71 -0.81 -17.34 -5.20
N ILE A 72 -0.21 -17.46 -6.38
CA ILE A 72 0.00 -18.76 -7.04
C ILE A 72 1.39 -19.26 -6.63
N PRO A 73 1.50 -20.42 -5.97
CA PRO A 73 2.80 -20.91 -5.51
C PRO A 73 3.67 -21.39 -6.67
N TYR A 74 4.97 -21.18 -6.55
CA TYR A 74 5.95 -21.73 -7.49
C TYR A 74 6.12 -23.24 -7.33
N GLN A 75 5.88 -23.73 -6.10
CA GLN A 75 5.95 -25.15 -5.77
C GLN A 75 4.61 -25.63 -5.23
N ASN A 76 4.19 -26.81 -5.69
CA ASN A 76 2.96 -27.42 -5.18
C ASN A 76 3.16 -27.88 -3.72
N SER A 77 2.26 -27.48 -2.83
CA SER A 77 2.26 -27.97 -1.48
C SER A 77 1.38 -29.21 -1.34
N LYS A 78 1.80 -30.13 -0.49
CA LYS A 78 1.03 -31.36 -0.26
C LYS A 78 -0.24 -31.15 0.59
N ASN A 79 -0.27 -30.06 1.37
CA ASN A 79 -1.37 -29.77 2.30
C ASN A 79 -2.31 -28.65 1.80
N GLY A 80 -2.16 -28.19 0.57
CA GLY A 80 -2.97 -27.10 0.00
C GLY A 80 -2.60 -25.69 0.48
N ASN A 81 -1.56 -25.55 1.28
CA ASN A 81 -1.05 -24.25 1.73
C ASN A 81 -0.22 -23.61 0.60
N THR A 82 -0.56 -22.39 0.21
CA THR A 82 0.14 -21.66 -0.86
C THR A 82 1.18 -20.66 -0.34
N VAL A 83 1.42 -20.62 0.97
CA VAL A 83 2.44 -19.75 1.57
C VAL A 83 3.83 -20.34 1.33
N GLU A 84 4.69 -19.54 0.71
CA GLU A 84 6.11 -19.85 0.53
C GLU A 84 6.94 -18.95 1.44
N LEU A 85 7.57 -19.51 2.47
CA LEU A 85 8.22 -18.74 3.53
C LEU A 85 9.24 -17.73 2.98
N GLY A 86 10.12 -18.16 2.09
CA GLY A 86 11.14 -17.27 1.53
C GLY A 86 10.56 -16.11 0.71
N VAL A 87 9.52 -16.39 -0.07
CA VAL A 87 8.82 -15.38 -0.87
C VAL A 87 8.12 -14.38 0.03
N GLU A 88 7.41 -14.86 1.06
CA GLU A 88 6.68 -13.98 1.99
C GLU A 88 7.63 -13.13 2.82
N GLN A 89 8.76 -13.66 3.27
CA GLN A 89 9.79 -12.89 3.96
C GLN A 89 10.36 -11.79 3.07
N GLY A 90 10.61 -12.08 1.80
CA GLY A 90 11.08 -11.10 0.82
C GLY A 90 10.06 -9.98 0.59
N LYS A 91 8.80 -10.33 0.43
CA LYS A 91 7.71 -9.35 0.29
C LYS A 91 7.55 -8.49 1.54
N PHE A 92 7.65 -9.09 2.72
CA PHE A 92 7.55 -8.37 3.99
C PHE A 92 8.69 -7.35 4.14
N ALA A 93 9.92 -7.76 3.85
CA ALA A 93 11.08 -6.87 3.89
C ALA A 93 10.94 -5.73 2.87
N GLN A 94 10.55 -6.03 1.65
CA GLN A 94 10.31 -5.03 0.61
C GLN A 94 9.22 -4.04 1.01
N ASN A 95 8.12 -4.54 1.56
CA ASN A 95 7.03 -3.67 2.02
C ASN A 95 7.47 -2.74 3.17
N ASN A 96 8.33 -3.22 4.06
CA ASN A 96 8.90 -2.37 5.12
C ASN A 96 9.76 -1.25 4.54
N MET A 97 10.57 -1.55 3.53
CA MET A 97 11.36 -0.52 2.82
C MET A 97 10.44 0.48 2.11
N ASP A 98 9.41 0.00 1.45
CA ASP A 98 8.43 0.85 0.78
C ASP A 98 7.67 1.74 1.78
N PHE A 99 7.35 1.20 2.96
CA PHE A 99 6.75 1.97 4.05
C PHE A 99 7.66 3.11 4.50
N GLN A 100 8.93 2.82 4.74
CA GLN A 100 9.90 3.84 5.13
C GLN A 100 10.09 4.89 4.05
N THR A 101 10.11 4.49 2.80
CA THR A 101 10.20 5.41 1.66
C THR A 101 8.97 6.32 1.60
N SER A 102 7.77 5.76 1.74
CA SER A 102 6.52 6.54 1.77
C SER A 102 6.50 7.52 2.95
N LEU A 103 6.97 7.08 4.11
CA LEU A 103 7.06 7.94 5.30
C LEU A 103 8.04 9.10 5.07
N THR A 104 9.18 8.82 4.44
CA THR A 104 10.18 9.84 4.10
C THR A 104 9.59 10.88 3.14
N PHE A 105 8.91 10.44 2.09
CA PHE A 105 8.25 11.36 1.15
C PHE A 105 7.19 12.21 1.83
N LEU A 106 6.39 11.62 2.71
CA LEU A 106 5.38 12.36 3.46
C LEU A 106 6.02 13.43 4.37
N ASN A 107 7.10 13.08 5.06
CA ASN A 107 7.87 14.03 5.87
C ASN A 107 8.45 15.18 5.02
N MET A 108 8.96 14.88 3.84
CA MET A 108 9.45 15.90 2.92
C MET A 108 8.33 16.85 2.49
N LYS A 109 7.12 16.33 2.26
CA LYS A 109 5.95 17.16 1.95
C LYS A 109 5.58 18.08 3.11
N PHE A 110 5.57 17.56 4.34
CA PHE A 110 5.31 18.37 5.53
C PHE A 110 6.37 19.46 5.72
N GLN A 111 7.64 19.12 5.54
CA GLN A 111 8.74 20.11 5.63
C GLN A 111 8.61 21.19 4.55
N GLY A 112 8.26 20.78 3.33
CA GLY A 112 8.02 21.72 2.24
C GLY A 112 6.88 22.68 2.53
N LEU A 113 5.78 22.19 3.09
CA LEU A 113 4.63 23.02 3.50
C LEU A 113 5.01 23.95 4.65
N ALA A 114 5.75 23.45 5.63
CA ALA A 114 6.22 24.26 6.76
C ALA A 114 7.11 25.41 6.29
N LYS A 115 8.05 25.14 5.38
CA LYS A 115 8.92 26.18 4.79
C LYS A 115 8.12 27.20 3.99
N ALA A 116 7.13 26.76 3.24
CA ALA A 116 6.26 27.67 2.48
C ALA A 116 5.44 28.59 3.40
N ILE A 117 4.94 28.10 4.52
CA ILE A 117 4.19 28.86 5.51
C ILE A 117 5.11 29.86 6.22
N GLU A 118 6.33 29.44 6.57
CA GLU A 118 7.33 30.29 7.25
C GLU A 118 7.95 31.32 6.29
N GLY A 119 7.78 31.19 5.00
CA GLY A 119 8.33 32.09 4.01
C GLY A 119 9.84 31.93 3.80
N ARG A 120 10.36 30.79 4.10
CA ARG A 120 11.82 30.49 3.99
C ARG A 120 12.14 29.53 2.86
#